data_7b29c21088777389fd927dbc350b1465
#
_entry.id   7b29c21088777389fd927dbc350b1465
#
_cell.length_a   1.000
_cell.length_b   1.000
_cell.length_c   1.000
_cell.angle_alpha   90.00
_cell.angle_beta   90.00
_cell.angle_gamma   90.00
#
_symmetry.space_group_name_H-M   'P 1'
#
loop_
_entity.id
_entity.type
_entity.pdbx_description
1 polymer ?
#
loop_
_entity_poly.entity_id
_entity_poly.type
_entity_poly.pdbx_seq_one_letter_code
_entity_poly.pdbx_strand_id
1 'polypeptide(L)'
;MDYQPQPDRYSNGMIYRRCGNSGIELPVISLGLWHNFGYIDSYATGLEMVRYAFDHGICHFDLANNYGPPPGSAEENFGRMMKQCFATHRDEMFITTKAGHEMWAGPYGGNSSRKNLMASIDQSLRRMRLDYVDLFYSHRYDGVTPIDETMQALVDIVHQGKALYIGLSKYPIDKLLYALSYLHEAGVPCLAYQDRYHMFDRHVEEKHLQLCASKGIGVVAFSPLAQGILSDKYLHGIPADSRAARPEGHLKTTDVTPEKIARVARLKSLADPRGQSISQLALAWVLRHNEVSSVIVGARTLDQLKDNLHSVENLTLTPAETELIEEILK
;
A
#
# COMPACT_ATOMS: atom_id res chain seq x y z
N MET A 1 6.18 -28.61 -11.33
CA MET A 1 6.48 -28.74 -9.90
C MET A 1 5.61 -27.75 -9.16
N ASP A 2 4.96 -28.20 -8.10
CA ASP A 2 4.18 -27.31 -7.25
C ASP A 2 5.13 -26.32 -6.56
N TYR A 3 4.71 -25.07 -6.43
CA TYR A 3 5.48 -24.05 -5.73
C TYR A 3 5.62 -24.45 -4.25
N GLN A 4 6.85 -24.40 -3.77
CA GLN A 4 7.18 -24.61 -2.37
C GLN A 4 7.86 -23.34 -1.86
N PRO A 5 7.26 -22.61 -0.89
CA PRO A 5 7.86 -21.43 -0.32
C PRO A 5 9.17 -21.74 0.41
N GLN A 6 10.06 -20.74 0.49
CA GLN A 6 11.28 -20.87 1.28
C GLN A 6 10.93 -21.09 2.75
N PRO A 7 11.53 -22.13 3.40
CA PRO A 7 11.18 -22.49 4.77
C PRO A 7 11.61 -21.44 5.81
N ASP A 8 12.64 -20.65 5.51
CA ASP A 8 13.21 -19.62 6.38
C ASP A 8 12.67 -18.20 6.09
N ARG A 9 11.59 -18.07 5.26
CA ARG A 9 11.07 -16.78 4.78
C ARG A 9 10.73 -15.77 5.88
N TYR A 10 10.39 -16.24 7.07
CA TYR A 10 10.07 -15.38 8.21
C TYR A 10 11.26 -15.08 9.12
N SER A 11 12.42 -15.69 8.89
CA SER A 11 13.65 -15.50 9.65
C SER A 11 14.83 -14.96 8.83
N ASN A 12 14.61 -14.62 7.56
CA ASN A 12 15.66 -14.18 6.64
C ASN A 12 15.84 -12.64 6.59
N GLY A 13 15.51 -11.94 7.67
CA GLY A 13 15.79 -10.49 7.82
C GLY A 13 14.58 -9.57 7.68
N MET A 14 13.40 -10.05 7.25
CA MET A 14 12.19 -9.21 7.25
C MET A 14 11.85 -8.75 8.66
N ILE A 15 11.57 -7.47 8.81
CA ILE A 15 11.13 -6.85 10.07
C ILE A 15 9.61 -6.77 10.06
N TYR A 16 8.99 -7.15 11.18
CA TYR A 16 7.54 -7.04 11.38
C TYR A 16 7.26 -5.98 12.44
N ARG A 17 6.23 -5.16 12.20
CA ARG A 17 5.75 -4.14 13.15
C ARG A 17 4.28 -4.38 13.46
N ARG A 18 3.96 -4.26 14.74
CA ARG A 18 2.55 -4.30 15.17
C ARG A 18 1.74 -3.21 14.50
N CYS A 19 0.56 -3.56 13.99
CA CYS A 19 -0.39 -2.62 13.41
C CYS A 19 -1.20 -1.94 14.52
N GLY A 20 -0.74 -0.78 14.96
CA GLY A 20 -1.30 -0.09 16.12
C GLY A 20 -1.26 -0.93 17.41
N ASN A 21 -2.37 -0.95 18.13
CA ASN A 21 -2.51 -1.74 19.39
C ASN A 21 -3.15 -3.11 19.15
N SER A 22 -3.25 -3.56 17.90
CA SER A 22 -3.85 -4.86 17.57
C SER A 22 -2.89 -6.03 17.80
N GLY A 23 -3.36 -7.27 17.64
CA GLY A 23 -2.52 -8.46 17.59
C GLY A 23 -1.91 -8.75 16.22
N ILE A 24 -2.09 -7.86 15.23
CA ILE A 24 -1.60 -8.05 13.87
C ILE A 24 -0.22 -7.41 13.73
N GLU A 25 0.72 -8.17 13.16
CA GLU A 25 2.02 -7.69 12.75
C GLU A 25 2.11 -7.65 11.23
N LEU A 26 2.52 -6.53 10.67
CA LEU A 26 2.72 -6.37 9.23
C LEU A 26 4.23 -6.32 8.92
N PRO A 27 4.66 -6.90 7.79
CA PRO A 27 6.02 -6.69 7.32
C PRO A 27 6.22 -5.19 7.05
N VAL A 28 7.37 -4.64 7.40
CA VAL A 28 7.64 -3.20 7.17
C VAL A 28 7.59 -2.84 5.67
N ILE A 29 7.81 -3.82 4.79
CA ILE A 29 7.62 -3.71 3.33
C ILE A 29 6.49 -4.64 2.92
N SER A 30 5.45 -4.09 2.31
CA SER A 30 4.29 -4.81 1.75
C SER A 30 4.24 -4.67 0.25
N LEU A 31 3.66 -5.65 -0.46
CA LEU A 31 3.54 -5.60 -1.92
C LEU A 31 2.17 -5.06 -2.34
N GLY A 32 2.18 -3.94 -3.08
CA GLY A 32 0.99 -3.35 -3.70
C GLY A 32 0.79 -3.81 -5.14
N LEU A 33 -0.42 -4.25 -5.44
CA LEU A 33 -0.78 -4.79 -6.76
C LEU A 33 -1.57 -3.77 -7.61
N TRP A 34 -1.31 -2.47 -7.45
CA TRP A 34 -2.03 -1.44 -8.20
C TRP A 34 -1.71 -1.45 -9.70
N HIS A 35 -0.42 -1.44 -10.05
CA HIS A 35 0.07 -1.50 -11.42
C HIS A 35 0.92 -2.75 -11.61
N ASN A 36 1.07 -3.17 -12.89
CA ASN A 36 1.89 -4.32 -13.31
C ASN A 36 1.31 -5.70 -12.93
N PHE A 37 0.06 -5.74 -12.47
CA PHE A 37 -0.63 -6.99 -12.13
C PHE A 37 -1.97 -7.16 -12.87
N GLY A 38 -2.33 -6.21 -13.76
CA GLY A 38 -3.52 -6.27 -14.59
C GLY A 38 -3.35 -7.15 -15.83
N TYR A 39 -4.35 -7.14 -16.71
CA TYR A 39 -4.34 -7.98 -17.92
C TYR A 39 -3.38 -7.49 -19.01
N ILE A 40 -3.00 -6.20 -18.98
CA ILE A 40 -2.04 -5.63 -19.93
C ILE A 40 -0.59 -5.95 -19.56
N ASP A 41 -0.36 -6.51 -18.39
CA ASP A 41 0.96 -6.82 -17.86
C ASP A 41 1.22 -8.33 -17.92
N SER A 42 2.49 -8.75 -17.84
CA SER A 42 2.86 -10.15 -17.84
C SER A 42 2.42 -10.86 -16.57
N TYR A 43 1.48 -11.79 -16.68
CA TYR A 43 1.08 -12.66 -15.56
C TYR A 43 2.26 -13.42 -14.96
N ALA A 44 3.17 -13.93 -15.83
CA ALA A 44 4.35 -14.68 -15.37
C ALA A 44 5.27 -13.83 -14.50
N THR A 45 5.52 -12.57 -14.90
CA THR A 45 6.33 -11.61 -14.13
C THR A 45 5.63 -11.27 -12.81
N GLY A 46 4.31 -11.04 -12.83
CA GLY A 46 3.53 -10.79 -11.63
C GLY A 46 3.57 -11.95 -10.64
N LEU A 47 3.42 -13.19 -11.15
CA LEU A 47 3.51 -14.41 -10.34
C LEU A 47 4.91 -14.58 -9.73
N GLU A 48 5.97 -14.33 -10.51
CA GLU A 48 7.35 -14.38 -10.03
C GLU A 48 7.58 -13.39 -8.90
N MET A 49 7.09 -12.15 -9.04
CA MET A 49 7.20 -11.13 -8.00
C MET A 49 6.43 -11.51 -6.72
N VAL A 50 5.21 -12.06 -6.83
CA VAL A 50 4.43 -12.49 -5.65
C VAL A 50 5.10 -13.65 -4.93
N ARG A 51 5.65 -14.63 -5.68
CA ARG A 51 6.43 -15.74 -5.10
C ARG A 51 7.67 -15.21 -4.39
N TYR A 52 8.45 -14.37 -5.06
CA TYR A 52 9.66 -13.78 -4.48
C TYR A 52 9.34 -12.99 -3.22
N ALA A 53 8.29 -12.18 -3.24
CA ALA A 53 7.84 -11.41 -2.09
C ALA A 53 7.53 -12.35 -0.91
N PHE A 54 6.75 -13.39 -1.13
CA PHE A 54 6.38 -14.36 -0.09
C PHE A 54 7.59 -15.13 0.43
N ASP A 55 8.51 -15.56 -0.46
CA ASP A 55 9.77 -16.22 -0.10
C ASP A 55 10.72 -15.36 0.73
N HIS A 56 10.50 -14.03 0.75
CA HIS A 56 11.30 -13.06 1.50
C HIS A 56 10.51 -12.38 2.64
N GLY A 57 9.45 -13.04 3.13
CA GLY A 57 8.72 -12.61 4.32
C GLY A 57 7.65 -11.54 4.10
N ILE A 58 7.38 -11.12 2.85
CA ILE A 58 6.21 -10.29 2.59
C ILE A 58 4.96 -11.17 2.70
N CYS A 59 4.21 -11.02 3.77
CA CYS A 59 2.91 -11.66 3.95
C CYS A 59 1.73 -10.72 3.68
N HIS A 60 1.93 -9.40 3.56
CA HIS A 60 0.88 -8.42 3.29
C HIS A 60 0.84 -8.05 1.79
N PHE A 61 -0.31 -8.33 1.15
CA PHE A 61 -0.62 -8.06 -0.26
C PHE A 61 -1.79 -7.09 -0.34
N ASP A 62 -1.56 -5.91 -0.94
CA ASP A 62 -2.51 -4.82 -0.96
C ASP A 62 -3.13 -4.62 -2.34
N LEU A 63 -4.44 -4.82 -2.44
CA LEU A 63 -5.25 -4.70 -3.65
C LEU A 63 -6.32 -3.60 -3.51
N ALA A 64 -7.11 -3.43 -4.55
CA ALA A 64 -8.39 -2.72 -4.57
C ALA A 64 -9.24 -3.23 -5.75
N ASN A 65 -10.56 -3.10 -5.63
CA ASN A 65 -11.49 -3.57 -6.62
C ASN A 65 -11.25 -2.99 -8.02
N ASN A 66 -10.76 -1.75 -8.09
CA ASN A 66 -10.50 -1.04 -9.36
C ASN A 66 -9.06 -1.17 -9.87
N TYR A 67 -8.20 -1.97 -9.24
CA TYR A 67 -6.83 -2.15 -9.70
C TYR A 67 -6.75 -2.99 -10.98
N GLY A 68 -5.80 -2.64 -11.84
CA GLY A 68 -5.58 -3.24 -13.16
C GLY A 68 -4.56 -2.42 -13.95
N PRO A 69 -4.84 -2.08 -15.24
CA PRO A 69 -6.06 -2.19 -16.02
C PRO A 69 -6.35 -3.57 -16.62
N PRO A 70 -7.60 -3.88 -17.02
CA PRO A 70 -8.81 -3.13 -16.67
C PRO A 70 -9.17 -3.26 -15.19
N PRO A 71 -10.09 -2.42 -14.65
CA PRO A 71 -10.52 -2.54 -13.25
C PRO A 71 -10.94 -3.96 -12.88
N GLY A 72 -10.45 -4.48 -11.74
CA GLY A 72 -10.70 -5.84 -11.25
C GLY A 72 -9.69 -6.88 -11.72
N SER A 73 -8.93 -6.63 -12.79
CA SER A 73 -8.01 -7.62 -13.35
C SER A 73 -6.83 -7.96 -12.44
N ALA A 74 -6.40 -7.03 -11.58
CA ALA A 74 -5.37 -7.33 -10.58
C ALA A 74 -5.86 -8.35 -9.56
N GLU A 75 -7.10 -8.20 -9.04
CA GLU A 75 -7.71 -9.18 -8.13
C GLU A 75 -7.93 -10.53 -8.82
N GLU A 76 -8.34 -10.56 -10.09
CA GLU A 76 -8.51 -11.81 -10.84
C GLU A 76 -7.18 -12.53 -11.05
N ASN A 77 -6.13 -11.81 -11.43
CA ASN A 77 -4.79 -12.40 -11.55
C ASN A 77 -4.27 -12.90 -10.20
N PHE A 78 -4.47 -12.13 -9.13
CA PHE A 78 -4.11 -12.55 -7.78
C PHE A 78 -4.88 -13.82 -7.37
N GLY A 79 -6.19 -13.91 -7.65
CA GLY A 79 -7.00 -15.10 -7.40
C GLY A 79 -6.53 -16.35 -8.18
N ARG A 80 -5.97 -16.15 -9.39
CA ARG A 80 -5.31 -17.25 -10.14
C ARG A 80 -4.01 -17.68 -9.45
N MET A 81 -3.21 -16.71 -8.96
CA MET A 81 -1.96 -16.96 -8.23
C MET A 81 -2.25 -17.70 -6.91
N MET A 82 -3.27 -17.27 -6.17
CA MET A 82 -3.72 -17.93 -4.94
C MET A 82 -4.05 -19.41 -5.22
N LYS A 83 -4.88 -19.70 -6.22
CA LYS A 83 -5.23 -21.08 -6.58
C LYS A 83 -4.00 -21.87 -7.02
N GLN A 84 -3.09 -21.28 -7.77
CA GLN A 84 -1.95 -21.97 -8.37
C GLN A 84 -0.83 -22.27 -7.37
N CYS A 85 -0.58 -21.37 -6.41
CA CYS A 85 0.63 -21.41 -5.59
C CYS A 85 0.40 -21.28 -4.09
N PHE A 86 -0.69 -20.63 -3.65
CA PHE A 86 -0.82 -20.20 -2.27
C PHE A 86 -2.07 -20.73 -1.55
N ALA A 87 -2.81 -21.69 -2.16
CA ALA A 87 -4.05 -22.20 -1.58
C ALA A 87 -3.86 -22.78 -0.16
N THR A 88 -2.72 -23.41 0.11
CA THR A 88 -2.37 -23.99 1.42
C THR A 88 -1.69 -22.99 2.36
N HIS A 89 -1.44 -21.76 1.90
CA HIS A 89 -0.75 -20.70 2.63
C HIS A 89 -1.64 -19.47 2.90
N ARG A 90 -2.97 -19.60 2.69
CA ARG A 90 -3.92 -18.49 2.89
C ARG A 90 -3.80 -17.86 4.27
N ASP A 91 -3.68 -18.68 5.30
CA ASP A 91 -3.65 -18.23 6.69
C ASP A 91 -2.30 -17.60 7.11
N GLU A 92 -1.28 -17.74 6.26
CA GLU A 92 0.00 -17.07 6.42
C GLU A 92 0.02 -15.67 5.76
N MET A 93 -1.02 -15.31 5.01
CA MET A 93 -1.09 -14.08 4.22
C MET A 93 -2.11 -13.12 4.82
N PHE A 94 -1.74 -11.84 4.86
CA PHE A 94 -2.63 -10.73 5.19
C PHE A 94 -3.04 -10.04 3.88
N ILE A 95 -4.24 -10.35 3.40
CA ILE A 95 -4.74 -9.89 2.10
C ILE A 95 -5.72 -8.75 2.30
N THR A 96 -5.45 -7.61 1.66
CA THR A 96 -6.28 -6.41 1.77
C THR A 96 -6.86 -6.01 0.43
N THR A 97 -8.11 -5.52 0.45
CA THR A 97 -8.71 -4.87 -0.72
C THR A 97 -9.55 -3.67 -0.32
N LYS A 98 -10.00 -2.90 -1.29
CA LYS A 98 -10.63 -1.59 -1.08
C LYS A 98 -11.75 -1.36 -2.10
N ALA A 99 -12.75 -0.54 -1.72
CA ALA A 99 -13.75 -0.01 -2.64
C ALA A 99 -14.08 1.46 -2.34
N GLY A 100 -14.62 2.20 -3.35
CA GLY A 100 -14.98 3.61 -3.24
C GLY A 100 -14.54 4.47 -4.42
N HIS A 101 -13.74 3.94 -5.34
CA HIS A 101 -13.47 4.53 -6.64
C HIS A 101 -14.37 3.90 -7.70
N GLU A 102 -14.49 4.56 -8.87
CA GLU A 102 -15.29 4.05 -9.98
C GLU A 102 -14.82 2.68 -10.44
N MET A 103 -15.76 1.74 -10.49
CA MET A 103 -15.54 0.35 -10.84
C MET A 103 -16.43 -0.09 -12.01
N TRP A 104 -17.64 0.46 -12.11
CA TRP A 104 -18.57 0.22 -13.20
C TRP A 104 -19.40 1.48 -13.49
N ALA A 105 -20.01 1.54 -14.66
CA ALA A 105 -20.80 2.68 -15.09
C ALA A 105 -22.12 2.83 -14.30
N GLY A 106 -22.60 4.06 -14.20
CA GLY A 106 -23.90 4.38 -13.58
C GLY A 106 -23.78 4.84 -12.12
N PRO A 107 -24.92 5.14 -11.46
CA PRO A 107 -24.94 5.89 -10.21
C PRO A 107 -24.43 5.12 -8.99
N TYR A 108 -24.21 3.82 -9.12
CA TYR A 108 -23.81 2.96 -7.99
C TYR A 108 -22.39 2.44 -8.09
N GLY A 109 -21.65 2.83 -9.13
CA GLY A 109 -20.37 2.23 -9.47
C GLY A 109 -19.14 2.83 -8.78
N GLY A 110 -19.25 3.97 -8.11
CA GLY A 110 -18.08 4.74 -7.75
C GLY A 110 -18.13 5.61 -6.49
N ASN A 111 -18.85 5.20 -5.46
CA ASN A 111 -18.92 5.92 -4.19
C ASN A 111 -18.77 4.98 -3.00
N SER A 112 -18.85 5.53 -1.78
CA SER A 112 -18.73 4.75 -0.54
C SER A 112 -20.11 4.39 0.06
N SER A 113 -21.17 4.41 -0.76
CA SER A 113 -22.51 4.00 -0.31
C SER A 113 -22.54 2.53 0.11
N ARG A 114 -23.45 2.20 1.00
CA ARG A 114 -23.69 0.82 1.41
C ARG A 114 -23.87 -0.12 0.22
N LYS A 115 -24.66 0.32 -0.79
CA LYS A 115 -24.89 -0.47 -2.01
C LYS A 115 -23.61 -0.78 -2.76
N ASN A 116 -22.71 0.21 -2.91
CA ASN A 116 -21.44 0.03 -3.60
C ASN A 116 -20.49 -0.87 -2.79
N LEU A 117 -20.31 -0.59 -1.49
CA LEU A 117 -19.36 -1.33 -0.66
C LEU A 117 -19.72 -2.81 -0.53
N MET A 118 -21.01 -3.12 -0.30
CA MET A 118 -21.51 -4.50 -0.20
C MET A 118 -21.34 -5.27 -1.52
N ALA A 119 -21.69 -4.64 -2.65
CA ALA A 119 -21.49 -5.25 -3.97
C ALA A 119 -20.01 -5.45 -4.29
N SER A 120 -19.17 -4.47 -3.92
CA SER A 120 -17.73 -4.47 -4.19
C SER A 120 -17.00 -5.59 -3.45
N ILE A 121 -17.25 -5.77 -2.15
CA ILE A 121 -16.61 -6.86 -1.41
C ILE A 121 -16.98 -8.23 -1.99
N ASP A 122 -18.26 -8.44 -2.35
CA ASP A 122 -18.72 -9.70 -2.95
C ASP A 122 -18.05 -9.97 -4.30
N GLN A 123 -17.85 -8.92 -5.11
CA GLN A 123 -17.14 -9.03 -6.38
C GLN A 123 -15.65 -9.30 -6.18
N SER A 124 -15.01 -8.62 -5.22
CA SER A 124 -13.60 -8.79 -4.89
C SER A 124 -13.30 -10.21 -4.40
N LEU A 125 -14.10 -10.75 -3.50
CA LEU A 125 -13.98 -12.13 -3.02
C LEU A 125 -14.09 -13.14 -4.16
N ARG A 126 -15.06 -12.96 -5.06
CA ARG A 126 -15.19 -13.82 -6.25
C ARG A 126 -13.98 -13.76 -7.18
N ARG A 127 -13.45 -12.55 -7.47
CA ARG A 127 -12.26 -12.37 -8.31
C ARG A 127 -11.03 -13.02 -7.67
N MET A 128 -10.80 -12.77 -6.39
CA MET A 128 -9.66 -13.31 -5.65
C MET A 128 -9.84 -14.78 -5.27
N ARG A 129 -11.05 -15.35 -5.41
CA ARG A 129 -11.39 -16.73 -5.03
C ARG A 129 -11.12 -16.98 -3.54
N LEU A 130 -11.54 -16.04 -2.72
CA LEU A 130 -11.39 -16.07 -1.26
C LEU A 130 -12.76 -16.04 -0.61
N ASP A 131 -12.87 -16.63 0.57
CA ASP A 131 -14.07 -16.59 1.39
C ASP A 131 -14.12 -15.29 2.20
N TYR A 132 -12.95 -14.73 2.56
CA TYR A 132 -12.81 -13.47 3.28
C TYR A 132 -11.49 -12.78 2.89
N VAL A 133 -11.41 -11.47 3.16
CA VAL A 133 -10.16 -10.71 3.19
C VAL A 133 -9.78 -10.40 4.63
N ASP A 134 -8.49 -10.21 4.89
CA ASP A 134 -8.05 -9.86 6.24
C ASP A 134 -8.46 -8.43 6.59
N LEU A 135 -8.34 -7.51 5.65
CA LEU A 135 -8.71 -6.12 5.86
C LEU A 135 -9.42 -5.55 4.63
N PHE A 136 -10.59 -4.92 4.86
CA PHE A 136 -11.33 -4.20 3.84
C PHE A 136 -11.30 -2.69 4.11
N TYR A 137 -10.85 -1.91 3.12
CA TYR A 137 -10.78 -0.46 3.24
C TYR A 137 -11.96 0.26 2.57
N SER A 138 -12.51 1.28 3.24
CA SER A 138 -13.08 2.41 2.51
C SER A 138 -11.94 3.17 1.83
N HIS A 139 -11.91 3.15 0.48
CA HIS A 139 -10.75 3.59 -0.32
C HIS A 139 -10.54 5.10 -0.29
N ARG A 140 -11.58 5.86 0.03
CA ARG A 140 -11.55 7.31 0.22
C ARG A 140 -12.82 7.81 0.90
N TYR A 141 -12.74 8.98 1.49
CA TYR A 141 -13.91 9.79 1.74
C TYR A 141 -14.40 10.39 0.41
N ASP A 142 -15.65 10.16 0.03
CA ASP A 142 -16.18 10.60 -1.26
C ASP A 142 -16.85 11.98 -1.23
N GLY A 143 -17.11 12.51 -0.04
CA GLY A 143 -17.70 13.83 0.15
C GLY A 143 -19.21 13.90 -0.16
N VAL A 144 -19.83 12.79 -0.55
CA VAL A 144 -21.23 12.71 -0.99
C VAL A 144 -22.05 11.77 -0.13
N THR A 145 -21.54 10.56 0.12
CA THR A 145 -22.25 9.57 0.95
C THR A 145 -22.22 10.00 2.40
N PRO A 146 -23.37 9.94 3.11
CA PRO A 146 -23.37 10.12 4.57
C PRO A 146 -22.37 9.17 5.23
N ILE A 147 -21.49 9.71 6.08
CA ILE A 147 -20.40 8.94 6.67
C ILE A 147 -20.92 7.75 7.49
N ASP A 148 -22.06 7.91 8.15
CA ASP A 148 -22.70 6.86 8.94
C ASP A 148 -23.12 5.66 8.07
N GLU A 149 -23.64 5.92 6.86
CA GLU A 149 -23.98 4.86 5.90
C GLU A 149 -22.73 4.06 5.50
N THR A 150 -21.64 4.76 5.23
CA THR A 150 -20.35 4.14 4.90
C THR A 150 -19.85 3.29 6.07
N MET A 151 -19.82 3.85 7.28
CA MET A 151 -19.31 3.15 8.46
C MET A 151 -20.18 1.95 8.81
N GLN A 152 -21.51 2.09 8.78
CA GLN A 152 -22.40 0.95 9.03
C GLN A 152 -22.24 -0.17 8.00
N ALA A 153 -22.00 0.19 6.73
CA ALA A 153 -21.72 -0.82 5.70
C ALA A 153 -20.43 -1.61 6.00
N LEU A 154 -19.39 -0.94 6.48
CA LEU A 154 -18.14 -1.60 6.88
C LEU A 154 -18.36 -2.53 8.09
N VAL A 155 -19.08 -2.08 9.10
CA VAL A 155 -19.46 -2.90 10.28
C VAL A 155 -20.19 -4.17 9.84
N ASP A 156 -21.17 -4.03 8.95
CA ASP A 156 -21.95 -5.18 8.45
C ASP A 156 -21.10 -6.16 7.62
N ILE A 157 -20.09 -5.67 6.89
CA ILE A 157 -19.14 -6.51 6.14
C ILE A 157 -18.35 -7.41 7.10
N VAL A 158 -17.92 -6.88 8.24
CA VAL A 158 -17.23 -7.66 9.28
C VAL A 158 -18.20 -8.66 9.92
N HIS A 159 -19.37 -8.23 10.30
CA HIS A 159 -20.39 -9.11 10.91
C HIS A 159 -20.82 -10.25 9.97
N GLN A 160 -20.73 -10.05 8.65
CA GLN A 160 -20.95 -11.10 7.64
C GLN A 160 -19.75 -12.03 7.44
N GLY A 161 -18.63 -11.80 8.12
CA GLY A 161 -17.41 -12.58 7.98
C GLY A 161 -16.68 -12.41 6.65
N LYS A 162 -16.99 -11.35 5.88
CA LYS A 162 -16.36 -11.08 4.58
C LYS A 162 -15.01 -10.35 4.70
N ALA A 163 -14.79 -9.69 5.82
CA ALA A 163 -13.50 -9.12 6.23
C ALA A 163 -13.30 -9.33 7.73
N LEU A 164 -12.06 -9.60 8.15
CA LEU A 164 -11.74 -9.74 9.57
C LEU A 164 -11.60 -8.36 10.23
N TYR A 165 -11.05 -7.40 9.49
CA TYR A 165 -10.77 -6.05 9.97
C TYR A 165 -11.23 -4.99 8.96
N ILE A 166 -11.32 -3.74 9.44
CA ILE A 166 -11.65 -2.57 8.64
C ILE A 166 -10.49 -1.60 8.64
N GLY A 167 -10.30 -0.92 7.50
CA GLY A 167 -9.41 0.21 7.34
C GLY A 167 -10.07 1.40 6.68
N LEU A 168 -9.47 2.55 6.85
CA LEU A 168 -9.86 3.80 6.19
C LEU A 168 -8.68 4.35 5.39
N SER A 169 -8.95 4.96 4.25
CA SER A 169 -7.90 5.54 3.41
C SER A 169 -8.29 6.94 2.93
N LYS A 170 -7.34 7.88 2.98
CA LYS A 170 -7.50 9.25 2.46
C LYS A 170 -8.71 10.00 3.01
N TYR A 171 -8.95 9.91 4.30
CA TYR A 171 -9.98 10.68 4.99
C TYR A 171 -9.40 12.01 5.50
N PRO A 172 -10.10 13.14 5.31
CA PRO A 172 -9.78 14.38 6.01
C PRO A 172 -9.81 14.14 7.52
N ILE A 173 -8.99 14.88 8.26
CA ILE A 173 -8.75 14.61 9.69
C ILE A 173 -10.03 14.66 10.55
N ASP A 174 -10.94 15.59 10.26
CA ASP A 174 -12.22 15.71 10.97
C ASP A 174 -13.15 14.53 10.66
N LYS A 175 -13.16 14.05 9.43
CA LYS A 175 -13.93 12.89 8.97
C LYS A 175 -13.32 11.59 9.49
N LEU A 176 -12.00 11.51 9.53
CA LEU A 176 -11.30 10.37 10.14
C LEU A 176 -11.67 10.25 11.61
N LEU A 177 -11.57 11.33 12.38
CA LEU A 177 -11.89 11.32 13.80
C LEU A 177 -13.31 10.84 14.07
N TYR A 178 -14.29 11.35 13.31
CA TYR A 178 -15.68 10.92 13.42
C TYR A 178 -15.87 9.44 13.10
N ALA A 179 -15.32 8.99 11.96
CA ALA A 179 -15.40 7.60 11.52
C ALA A 179 -14.80 6.63 12.55
N LEU A 180 -13.65 6.98 13.15
CA LEU A 180 -13.01 6.17 14.17
C LEU A 180 -13.87 6.05 15.44
N SER A 181 -14.54 7.13 15.85
CA SER A 181 -15.46 7.10 16.99
C SER A 181 -16.66 6.20 16.70
N TYR A 182 -17.29 6.35 15.52
CA TYR A 182 -18.40 5.52 15.09
C TYR A 182 -18.05 4.02 15.11
N LEU A 183 -16.93 3.66 14.47
CA LEU A 183 -16.49 2.27 14.38
C LEU A 183 -16.15 1.67 15.76
N HIS A 184 -15.55 2.46 16.64
CA HIS A 184 -15.27 2.04 18.02
C HIS A 184 -16.56 1.77 18.82
N GLU A 185 -17.53 2.69 18.73
CA GLU A 185 -18.84 2.54 19.38
C GLU A 185 -19.63 1.35 18.84
N ALA A 186 -19.49 1.04 17.55
CA ALA A 186 -20.09 -0.14 16.93
C ALA A 186 -19.37 -1.46 17.27
N GLY A 187 -18.29 -1.45 18.06
CA GLY A 187 -17.53 -2.64 18.44
C GLY A 187 -16.66 -3.23 17.33
N VAL A 188 -16.43 -2.48 16.23
CA VAL A 188 -15.60 -2.88 15.10
C VAL A 188 -14.53 -1.79 14.87
N PRO A 189 -13.48 -1.71 15.72
CA PRO A 189 -12.50 -0.67 15.62
C PRO A 189 -11.69 -0.74 14.31
N CYS A 190 -11.30 0.43 13.79
CA CYS A 190 -10.42 0.52 12.62
C CYS A 190 -9.04 -0.03 12.95
N LEU A 191 -8.54 -0.97 12.13
CA LEU A 191 -7.21 -1.55 12.31
C LEU A 191 -6.10 -0.66 11.76
N ALA A 192 -6.31 -0.13 10.54
CA ALA A 192 -5.29 0.61 9.82
C ALA A 192 -5.83 1.83 9.08
N TYR A 193 -5.05 2.88 9.08
CA TYR A 193 -5.24 4.04 8.21
C TYR A 193 -4.23 4.00 7.07
N GLN A 194 -4.69 4.08 5.83
CA GLN A 194 -3.82 4.04 4.66
C GLN A 194 -3.82 5.38 3.93
N ASP A 195 -2.65 6.00 3.77
CA ASP A 195 -2.53 7.25 3.04
C ASP A 195 -1.20 7.37 2.27
N ARG A 196 -1.17 8.34 1.35
CA ARG A 196 0.04 8.66 0.62
C ARG A 196 1.04 9.35 1.55
N TYR A 197 2.25 8.78 1.60
CA TYR A 197 3.30 9.35 2.42
C TYR A 197 4.68 9.09 1.79
N HIS A 198 5.39 10.14 1.51
CA HIS A 198 6.75 10.13 0.98
C HIS A 198 7.43 11.49 1.19
N MET A 199 8.72 11.60 0.94
CA MET A 199 9.53 12.79 1.16
C MET A 199 8.96 14.09 0.53
N PHE A 200 8.20 13.99 -0.59
CA PHE A 200 7.59 15.15 -1.27
C PHE A 200 6.09 15.35 -0.94
N ASP A 201 5.49 14.50 -0.11
CA ASP A 201 4.12 14.64 0.36
C ASP A 201 4.02 14.15 1.80
N ARG A 202 3.96 15.11 2.73
CA ARG A 202 4.10 14.90 4.17
C ARG A 202 2.86 15.29 4.96
N HIS A 203 1.72 15.49 4.30
CA HIS A 203 0.49 15.97 4.95
C HIS A 203 0.04 15.10 6.14
N VAL A 204 0.37 13.80 6.13
CA VAL A 204 0.02 12.90 7.24
C VAL A 204 0.76 13.22 8.54
N GLU A 205 1.95 13.84 8.45
CA GLU A 205 2.74 14.24 9.63
C GLU A 205 2.07 15.36 10.44
N GLU A 206 1.22 16.18 9.81
CA GLU A 206 0.60 17.31 10.48
C GLU A 206 -0.32 16.87 11.63
N LYS A 207 -1.16 15.85 11.41
CA LYS A 207 -2.16 15.40 12.38
C LYS A 207 -2.47 13.90 12.33
N HIS A 208 -2.39 13.26 11.15
CA HIS A 208 -2.88 11.88 10.97
C HIS A 208 -2.04 10.87 11.76
N LEU A 209 -0.70 10.98 11.73
CA LEU A 209 0.18 10.08 12.48
C LEU A 209 -0.14 10.14 13.98
N GLN A 210 -0.22 11.35 14.53
CA GLN A 210 -0.53 11.56 15.96
C GLN A 210 -1.94 11.04 16.32
N LEU A 211 -2.95 11.30 15.48
CA LEU A 211 -4.30 10.79 15.71
C LEU A 211 -4.31 9.27 15.72
N CYS A 212 -3.71 8.63 14.70
CA CYS A 212 -3.66 7.17 14.61
C CYS A 212 -2.94 6.56 15.81
N ALA A 213 -1.80 7.11 16.21
CA ALA A 213 -1.08 6.68 17.42
C ALA A 213 -1.94 6.78 18.68
N SER A 214 -2.63 7.92 18.87
CA SER A 214 -3.49 8.14 20.05
C SER A 214 -4.69 7.20 20.12
N LYS A 215 -5.12 6.66 18.96
CA LYS A 215 -6.24 5.71 18.85
C LYS A 215 -5.78 4.26 18.72
N GLY A 216 -4.47 3.99 18.75
CA GLY A 216 -3.92 2.65 18.60
C GLY A 216 -4.12 2.05 17.22
N ILE A 217 -4.12 2.85 16.17
CA ILE A 217 -4.34 2.46 14.78
C ILE A 217 -3.00 2.48 14.04
N GLY A 218 -2.71 1.41 13.29
CA GLY A 218 -1.51 1.36 12.45
C GLY A 218 -1.64 2.24 11.22
N VAL A 219 -0.53 2.84 10.79
CA VAL A 219 -0.48 3.59 9.53
C VAL A 219 0.21 2.76 8.46
N VAL A 220 -0.40 2.66 7.28
CA VAL A 220 0.14 2.00 6.10
C VAL A 220 0.37 3.04 5.01
N ALA A 221 1.62 3.28 4.66
CA ALA A 221 1.97 4.31 3.69
C ALA A 221 2.00 3.76 2.27
N PHE A 222 1.23 4.34 1.35
CA PHE A 222 1.32 3.99 -0.07
C PHE A 222 2.12 5.03 -0.86
N SER A 223 2.63 4.63 -2.03
CA SER A 223 3.50 5.43 -2.90
C SER A 223 4.76 6.00 -2.21
N PRO A 224 5.46 5.26 -1.36
CA PRO A 224 6.59 5.77 -0.58
C PRO A 224 7.73 6.31 -1.47
N LEU A 225 7.80 5.86 -2.72
CA LEU A 225 8.80 6.27 -3.72
C LEU A 225 8.29 7.39 -4.65
N ALA A 226 7.20 8.12 -4.29
CA ALA A 226 6.60 9.18 -5.12
C ALA A 226 6.40 8.72 -6.58
N GLN A 227 5.83 7.53 -6.77
CA GLN A 227 5.64 6.89 -8.08
C GLN A 227 6.93 6.64 -8.88
N GLY A 228 8.08 6.57 -8.21
CA GLY A 228 9.40 6.31 -8.77
C GLY A 228 10.26 7.57 -8.97
N ILE A 229 9.79 8.76 -8.58
CA ILE A 229 10.63 9.98 -8.57
C ILE A 229 11.76 9.82 -7.56
N LEU A 230 11.51 9.21 -6.41
CA LEU A 230 12.51 8.89 -5.40
C LEU A 230 13.28 7.62 -5.78
N SER A 231 13.98 7.68 -6.91
CA SER A 231 14.87 6.64 -7.42
C SER A 231 15.86 7.27 -8.40
N ASP A 232 16.87 6.52 -8.85
CA ASP A 232 17.83 6.98 -9.86
C ASP A 232 17.22 7.20 -11.25
N LYS A 233 15.99 6.73 -11.47
CA LYS A 233 15.36 6.60 -12.79
C LYS A 233 15.26 7.93 -13.58
N TYR A 234 15.04 9.04 -12.90
CA TYR A 234 14.80 10.34 -13.53
C TYR A 234 15.98 11.31 -13.43
N LEU A 235 17.12 10.91 -12.85
CA LEU A 235 18.29 11.77 -12.66
C LEU A 235 18.88 12.29 -13.99
N HIS A 236 18.74 11.52 -15.06
CA HIS A 236 19.33 11.85 -16.39
C HIS A 236 18.25 12.13 -17.44
N GLY A 237 17.03 12.49 -17.01
CA GLY A 237 15.88 12.74 -17.88
C GLY A 237 14.76 11.74 -17.69
N ILE A 238 13.70 11.86 -18.52
CA ILE A 238 12.53 10.98 -18.47
C ILE A 238 12.70 9.83 -19.47
N PRO A 239 12.96 8.59 -19.04
CA PRO A 239 13.05 7.46 -19.96
C PRO A 239 11.73 7.19 -20.67
N ALA A 240 11.79 6.84 -21.96
CA ALA A 240 10.61 6.59 -22.79
C ALA A 240 9.69 5.46 -22.27
N ASP A 241 10.28 4.49 -21.58
CA ASP A 241 9.56 3.36 -20.95
C ASP A 241 9.11 3.67 -19.52
N SER A 242 9.36 4.88 -19.01
CA SER A 242 9.03 5.27 -17.65
C SER A 242 7.52 5.49 -17.44
N ARG A 243 7.09 5.49 -16.17
CA ARG A 243 5.70 5.78 -15.82
C ARG A 243 5.28 7.20 -16.23
N ALA A 244 6.18 8.18 -16.11
CA ALA A 244 5.92 9.57 -16.49
C ALA A 244 5.77 9.77 -18.02
N ALA A 245 6.30 8.86 -18.83
CA ALA A 245 6.17 8.90 -20.29
C ALA A 245 4.88 8.23 -20.82
N ARG A 246 4.12 7.52 -19.95
CA ARG A 246 2.87 6.84 -20.35
C ARG A 246 1.71 7.82 -20.34
N PRO A 247 0.94 7.98 -21.43
CA PRO A 247 -0.20 8.93 -21.50
C PRO A 247 -1.27 8.68 -20.44
N GLU A 248 -1.58 7.39 -20.18
CA GLU A 248 -2.59 6.98 -19.21
C GLU A 248 -2.02 6.87 -17.76
N GLY A 249 -0.73 7.19 -17.58
CA GLY A 249 -0.08 7.13 -16.26
C GLY A 249 -0.60 8.21 -15.31
N HIS A 250 -0.67 7.91 -14.02
CA HIS A 250 -1.00 8.89 -12.97
C HIS A 250 0.16 9.88 -12.70
N LEU A 251 1.40 9.46 -12.95
CA LEU A 251 2.57 10.35 -12.93
C LEU A 251 2.68 11.03 -14.29
N LYS A 252 2.65 12.35 -14.31
CA LYS A 252 2.81 13.14 -15.54
C LYS A 252 4.25 13.64 -15.66
N THR A 253 4.68 13.97 -16.87
CA THR A 253 6.01 14.58 -17.11
C THR A 253 6.19 15.88 -16.32
N THR A 254 5.12 16.62 -16.11
CA THR A 254 5.07 17.86 -15.31
C THR A 254 5.31 17.63 -13.81
N ASP A 255 5.13 16.43 -13.31
CA ASP A 255 5.38 16.09 -11.91
C ASP A 255 6.89 15.87 -11.63
N VAL A 256 7.65 15.56 -12.68
CA VAL A 256 9.10 15.35 -12.65
C VAL A 256 9.80 16.70 -12.87
N THR A 257 9.74 17.56 -11.88
CA THR A 257 10.28 18.93 -11.98
C THR A 257 11.79 18.96 -11.77
N PRO A 258 12.53 19.92 -12.40
CA PRO A 258 13.95 20.10 -12.16
C PRO A 258 14.32 20.26 -10.69
N GLU A 259 13.44 20.94 -9.91
CA GLU A 259 13.63 21.12 -8.47
C GLU A 259 13.61 19.79 -7.72
N LYS A 260 12.59 18.93 -7.98
CA LYS A 260 12.54 17.58 -7.37
C LYS A 260 13.77 16.76 -7.74
N ILE A 261 14.21 16.81 -9.02
CA ILE A 261 15.38 16.06 -9.46
C ILE A 261 16.65 16.57 -8.79
N ALA A 262 16.81 17.88 -8.60
CA ALA A 262 17.93 18.44 -7.85
C ALA A 262 17.94 17.94 -6.40
N ARG A 263 16.78 17.89 -5.73
CA ARG A 263 16.67 17.29 -4.39
C ARG A 263 17.01 15.80 -4.39
N VAL A 264 16.54 15.03 -5.37
CA VAL A 264 16.87 13.60 -5.52
C VAL A 264 18.36 13.39 -5.72
N ALA A 265 19.04 14.23 -6.52
CA ALA A 265 20.50 14.17 -6.69
C ALA A 265 21.26 14.43 -5.38
N ARG A 266 20.77 15.37 -4.54
CA ARG A 266 21.32 15.61 -3.20
C ARG A 266 21.07 14.42 -2.26
N LEU A 267 19.87 13.82 -2.30
CA LEU A 267 19.56 12.61 -1.52
C LEU A 267 20.47 11.44 -1.93
N LYS A 268 20.82 11.32 -3.21
CA LYS A 268 21.77 10.31 -3.67
C LYS A 268 23.14 10.45 -2.98
N SER A 269 23.64 11.68 -2.85
CA SER A 269 24.91 11.91 -2.16
C SER A 269 24.90 11.50 -0.68
N LEU A 270 23.71 11.40 -0.08
CA LEU A 270 23.52 10.85 1.28
C LEU A 270 23.34 9.32 1.25
N ALA A 271 22.65 8.78 0.25
CA ALA A 271 22.40 7.34 0.14
C ALA A 271 23.68 6.55 -0.20
N ASP A 272 24.53 7.08 -1.09
CA ASP A 272 25.76 6.41 -1.54
C ASP A 272 26.72 6.00 -0.39
N PRO A 273 27.06 6.89 0.58
CA PRO A 273 27.89 6.51 1.72
C PRO A 273 27.25 5.46 2.65
N ARG A 274 25.91 5.37 2.64
CA ARG A 274 25.16 4.35 3.38
C ARG A 274 25.13 2.99 2.70
N GLY A 275 25.67 2.90 1.47
CA GLY A 275 25.56 1.72 0.62
C GLY A 275 24.11 1.45 0.16
N GLN A 276 23.26 2.48 0.10
CA GLN A 276 21.85 2.37 -0.24
C GLN A 276 21.52 3.02 -1.59
N SER A 277 20.51 2.50 -2.27
CA SER A 277 19.85 3.23 -3.35
C SER A 277 19.00 4.39 -2.78
N ILE A 278 18.64 5.35 -3.65
CA ILE A 278 17.69 6.42 -3.26
C ILE A 278 16.36 5.82 -2.81
N SER A 279 15.90 4.75 -3.47
CA SER A 279 14.66 4.06 -3.10
C SER A 279 14.75 3.50 -1.69
N GLN A 280 15.84 2.85 -1.32
CA GLN A 280 16.08 2.31 0.02
C GLN A 280 16.13 3.42 1.07
N LEU A 281 16.83 4.53 0.81
CA LEU A 281 16.84 5.69 1.70
C LEU A 281 15.44 6.29 1.88
N ALA A 282 14.66 6.40 0.82
CA ALA A 282 13.29 6.91 0.88
C ALA A 282 12.36 6.01 1.71
N LEU A 283 12.50 4.69 1.58
CA LEU A 283 11.76 3.73 2.40
C LEU A 283 12.16 3.82 3.88
N ALA A 284 13.47 3.88 4.17
CA ALA A 284 13.97 4.07 5.54
C ALA A 284 13.43 5.38 6.15
N TRP A 285 13.37 6.46 5.36
CA TRP A 285 12.84 7.73 5.82
C TRP A 285 11.34 7.68 6.16
N VAL A 286 10.51 7.03 5.36
CA VAL A 286 9.08 6.84 5.68
C VAL A 286 8.93 5.99 6.94
N LEU A 287 9.70 4.92 7.07
CA LEU A 287 9.67 3.99 8.19
C LEU A 287 10.34 4.52 9.48
N ARG A 288 10.92 5.75 9.48
CA ARG A 288 11.49 6.35 10.68
C ARG A 288 10.44 6.63 11.76
N HIS A 289 9.20 6.80 11.36
CA HIS A 289 8.07 6.95 12.26
C HIS A 289 7.54 5.59 12.72
N ASN A 290 7.50 5.38 14.03
CA ASN A 290 7.01 4.12 14.63
C ASN A 290 5.51 3.90 14.38
N GLU A 291 4.75 4.95 14.13
CA GLU A 291 3.34 4.92 13.76
C GLU A 291 3.10 4.26 12.40
N VAL A 292 4.12 4.30 11.52
CA VAL A 292 4.06 3.63 10.22
C VAL A 292 4.39 2.16 10.39
N SER A 293 3.36 1.33 10.37
CA SER A 293 3.50 -0.12 10.51
C SER A 293 4.09 -0.76 9.26
N SER A 294 3.75 -0.24 8.07
CA SER A 294 4.21 -0.79 6.80
C SER A 294 4.20 0.24 5.69
N VAL A 295 5.05 0.05 4.70
CA VAL A 295 5.01 0.78 3.42
C VAL A 295 4.63 -0.17 2.29
N ILE A 296 3.71 0.26 1.42
CA ILE A 296 3.30 -0.49 0.24
C ILE A 296 4.19 -0.09 -0.93
N VAL A 297 5.02 -1.01 -1.38
CA VAL A 297 5.84 -0.84 -2.57
C VAL A 297 5.17 -1.49 -3.78
N GLY A 298 5.25 -0.82 -4.93
CA GLY A 298 4.96 -1.38 -6.24
C GLY A 298 6.24 -1.60 -7.00
N ALA A 299 6.36 -2.70 -7.71
CA ALA A 299 7.50 -2.99 -8.58
C ALA A 299 7.01 -3.36 -10.00
N ARG A 300 7.81 -3.02 -11.02
CA ARG A 300 7.58 -3.45 -12.40
C ARG A 300 8.45 -4.65 -12.77
N THR A 301 9.59 -4.78 -12.11
CA THR A 301 10.55 -5.86 -12.33
C THR A 301 10.93 -6.48 -10.99
N LEU A 302 11.41 -7.72 -11.05
CA LEU A 302 11.91 -8.42 -9.88
C LEU A 302 13.09 -7.68 -9.23
N ASP A 303 13.97 -7.06 -10.03
CA ASP A 303 15.12 -6.32 -9.51
C ASP A 303 14.72 -5.09 -8.71
N GLN A 304 13.63 -4.39 -9.12
CA GLN A 304 13.07 -3.30 -8.32
C GLN A 304 12.50 -3.78 -6.99
N LEU A 305 11.86 -4.95 -6.97
CA LEU A 305 11.37 -5.55 -5.73
C LEU A 305 12.52 -5.95 -4.81
N LYS A 306 13.58 -6.55 -5.36
CA LYS A 306 14.81 -6.88 -4.63
C LYS A 306 15.44 -5.63 -4.01
N ASP A 307 15.62 -4.57 -4.80
CA ASP A 307 16.17 -3.30 -4.33
C ASP A 307 15.35 -2.72 -3.17
N ASN A 308 14.02 -2.71 -3.29
CA ASN A 308 13.14 -2.25 -2.22
C ASN A 308 13.28 -3.10 -0.95
N LEU A 309 13.39 -4.43 -1.09
CA LEU A 309 13.54 -5.34 0.05
C LEU A 309 14.87 -5.16 0.77
N HIS A 310 15.96 -4.88 0.08
CA HIS A 310 17.25 -4.60 0.69
C HIS A 310 17.22 -3.38 1.63
N SER A 311 16.18 -2.53 1.56
CA SER A 311 16.04 -1.41 2.51
C SER A 311 15.97 -1.86 3.96
N VAL A 312 15.46 -3.08 4.26
CA VAL A 312 15.32 -3.60 5.62
C VAL A 312 16.66 -3.80 6.33
N GLU A 313 17.76 -3.92 5.58
CA GLU A 313 19.10 -4.10 6.12
C GLU A 313 19.63 -2.84 6.82
N ASN A 314 19.12 -1.64 6.45
CA ASN A 314 19.58 -0.37 7.02
C ASN A 314 18.46 0.68 7.09
N LEU A 315 17.46 0.45 7.95
CA LEU A 315 16.33 1.39 8.16
C LEU A 315 16.67 2.54 9.11
N THR A 316 17.71 2.43 9.92
CA THR A 316 18.02 3.43 10.92
C THR A 316 18.66 4.66 10.29
N LEU A 317 18.10 5.84 10.57
CA LEU A 317 18.69 7.14 10.24
C LEU A 317 19.27 7.76 11.50
N THR A 318 20.49 8.26 11.42
CA THR A 318 21.07 9.05 12.50
C THR A 318 20.40 10.43 12.57
N PRO A 319 20.46 11.14 13.73
CA PRO A 319 19.95 12.50 13.82
C PRO A 319 20.54 13.45 12.77
N ALA A 320 21.84 13.34 12.50
CA ALA A 320 22.53 14.17 11.49
C ALA A 320 22.02 13.89 10.06
N GLU A 321 21.79 12.61 9.71
CA GLU A 321 21.20 12.24 8.41
C GLU A 321 19.78 12.75 8.29
N THR A 322 18.99 12.64 9.36
CA THR A 322 17.60 13.16 9.36
C THR A 322 17.59 14.65 9.15
N GLU A 323 18.44 15.41 9.86
CA GLU A 323 18.56 16.86 9.70
C GLU A 323 18.98 17.25 8.28
N LEU A 324 19.95 16.56 7.70
CA LEU A 324 20.39 16.78 6.33
C LEU A 324 19.29 16.50 5.31
N ILE A 325 18.52 15.43 5.51
CA ILE A 325 17.34 15.14 4.66
C ILE A 325 16.33 16.27 4.75
N GLU A 326 16.02 16.76 5.96
CA GLU A 326 15.09 17.87 6.16
C GLU A 326 15.58 19.16 5.47
N GLU A 327 16.89 19.44 5.47
CA GLU A 327 17.47 20.56 4.72
C GLU A 327 17.37 20.39 3.20
N ILE A 328 17.51 19.15 2.70
CA ILE A 328 17.38 18.86 1.27
C ILE A 328 15.92 19.05 0.81
N LEU A 329 14.97 18.72 1.66
CA LEU A 329 13.55 18.74 1.34
C LEU A 329 12.89 20.13 1.44
N LYS A 330 13.52 21.08 2.13
CA LYS A 330 13.09 22.50 2.16
C LYS A 330 13.25 23.17 0.79
#